data_2bc2c8b0faf53738e151b3d44053d476
#
_entry.id   2bc2c8b0faf53738e151b3d44053d476
#
_cell.length_a   1.000
_cell.length_b   1.000
_cell.length_c   1.000
_cell.angle_alpha   90.00
_cell.angle_beta   90.00
_cell.angle_gamma   90.00
#
_symmetry.space_group_name_H-M   'P 1'
#
loop_
_entity.id
_entity.type
_entity.pdbx_description
1 polymer ?
#
loop_
_entity_poly.entity_id
_entity_poly.type
_entity_poly.pdbx_seq_one_letter_code
_entity_poly.pdbx_strand_id
1 'polypeptide(L)'
;RRHTSSDRDWSSDVCSSDLTTLVSLLGYMLFHRSVLDLDVIRDRNQLYREVEGKIENVFTLKIINKDQIAHRYQISVSGLRDLELIVNTSSVISEPGSVTDVPVSVRAIEDYLLKRASDIEFHIQAVEDPELRATEQAKFLGPIP
;
A
#
# COMPACT_ATOMS: atom_id res chain seq x y z
N ARG A 1 49.32 -18.55 -27.77
CA ARG A 1 49.37 -17.15 -28.16
C ARG A 1 48.06 -16.68 -28.79
N ARG A 2 47.62 -17.36 -29.79
CA ARG A 2 46.41 -17.02 -30.50
C ARG A 2 45.17 -17.21 -29.62
N HIS A 3 45.24 -18.15 -28.72
CA HIS A 3 44.14 -18.49 -27.83
C HIS A 3 43.82 -17.40 -26.83
N THR A 4 44.84 -16.64 -26.40
CA THR A 4 44.61 -15.54 -25.47
C THR A 4 43.76 -14.43 -26.06
N SER A 5 43.93 -14.16 -27.35
CA SER A 5 43.15 -13.17 -28.05
C SER A 5 41.67 -13.56 -28.12
N SER A 6 41.41 -14.83 -28.43
CA SER A 6 40.08 -15.37 -28.53
C SER A 6 39.36 -15.35 -27.15
N ASP A 7 40.08 -15.71 -26.12
CA ASP A 7 39.50 -15.71 -24.76
C ASP A 7 39.13 -14.32 -24.30
N ARG A 8 39.93 -13.32 -24.65
CA ARG A 8 39.61 -11.93 -24.32
C ARG A 8 38.32 -11.48 -24.98
N ASP A 9 38.15 -11.75 -26.24
CA ASP A 9 36.95 -11.37 -27.00
C ASP A 9 35.71 -12.00 -26.39
N TRP A 10 35.80 -13.26 -26.03
CA TRP A 10 34.69 -13.96 -25.41
C TRP A 10 34.32 -13.36 -24.06
N SER A 11 35.28 -13.02 -23.22
CA SER A 11 35.04 -12.40 -21.92
C SER A 11 34.42 -11.02 -22.06
N SER A 12 34.83 -10.25 -23.03
CA SER A 12 34.27 -8.92 -23.30
C SER A 12 32.80 -9.01 -23.67
N ASP A 13 32.41 -9.96 -24.50
CA ASP A 13 31.01 -10.14 -24.89
C ASP A 13 30.13 -10.53 -23.72
N VAL A 14 30.60 -11.40 -22.84
CA VAL A 14 29.88 -11.81 -21.65
C VAL A 14 29.67 -10.62 -20.69
N CYS A 15 30.71 -9.84 -20.45
CA CYS A 15 30.65 -8.66 -19.59
C CYS A 15 29.69 -7.62 -20.15
N SER A 16 29.65 -7.41 -21.46
CA SER A 16 28.75 -6.48 -22.10
C SER A 16 27.30 -6.89 -21.92
N SER A 17 26.99 -8.18 -22.04
CA SER A 17 25.65 -8.70 -21.82
C SER A 17 25.18 -8.49 -20.39
N ASP A 18 26.02 -8.76 -19.41
CA ASP A 18 25.71 -8.57 -18.00
C ASP A 18 25.44 -7.11 -17.69
N LEU A 19 26.25 -6.22 -18.21
CA LEU A 19 26.09 -4.79 -18.00
C LEU A 19 24.75 -4.29 -18.58
N THR A 20 24.41 -4.74 -19.78
CA THR A 20 23.14 -4.38 -20.43
C THR A 20 21.97 -4.87 -19.60
N THR A 21 22.03 -6.07 -19.07
CA THR A 21 20.98 -6.63 -18.20
C THR A 21 20.83 -5.82 -16.93
N LEU A 22 21.91 -5.44 -16.28
CA LEU A 22 21.88 -4.63 -15.06
C LEU A 22 21.30 -3.25 -15.31
N VAL A 23 21.67 -2.59 -16.39
CA VAL A 23 21.15 -1.27 -16.75
C VAL A 23 19.65 -1.36 -17.05
N SER A 24 19.23 -2.40 -17.77
CA SER A 24 17.81 -2.62 -18.07
C SER A 24 16.99 -2.84 -16.81
N LEU A 25 17.47 -3.64 -15.88
CA LEU A 25 16.79 -3.89 -14.61
C LEU A 25 16.70 -2.62 -13.78
N LEU A 26 17.77 -1.87 -13.68
CA LEU A 26 17.80 -0.60 -12.95
C LEU A 26 16.82 0.42 -13.56
N GLY A 27 16.80 0.53 -14.89
CA GLY A 27 15.87 1.39 -15.60
C GLY A 27 14.42 0.98 -15.35
N TYR A 28 14.12 -0.31 -15.36
CA TYR A 28 12.80 -0.82 -15.05
C TYR A 28 12.37 -0.44 -13.63
N MET A 29 13.26 -0.62 -12.65
CA MET A 29 12.96 -0.27 -11.26
C MET A 29 12.73 1.23 -11.08
N LEU A 30 13.48 2.08 -11.76
CA LEU A 30 13.31 3.52 -11.70
C LEU A 30 12.01 3.97 -12.36
N PHE A 31 11.62 3.33 -13.47
CA PHE A 31 10.38 3.63 -14.17
C PHE A 31 9.15 3.21 -13.39
N HIS A 32 9.22 2.09 -12.68
CA HIS A 32 8.11 1.55 -11.91
C HIS A 32 8.19 1.91 -10.44
N ARG A 33 8.99 2.92 -10.11
CA ARG A 33 9.07 3.40 -8.74
C ARG A 33 7.71 3.94 -8.31
N SER A 34 7.25 3.48 -7.14
CA SER A 34 5.98 3.94 -6.60
C SER A 34 6.10 5.39 -6.15
N VAL A 35 5.20 6.25 -6.63
CA VAL A 35 5.10 7.64 -6.18
C VAL A 35 4.06 7.82 -5.09
N LEU A 36 3.46 6.73 -4.66
CA LEU A 36 2.43 6.72 -3.64
C LEU A 36 2.69 5.56 -2.68
N ASP A 37 2.77 5.87 -1.40
CA ASP A 37 2.85 4.89 -0.34
C ASP A 37 1.70 5.06 0.62
N LEU A 38 1.24 3.95 1.16
CA LEU A 38 0.20 3.91 2.18
C LEU A 38 0.72 3.14 3.38
N ASP A 39 0.64 3.74 4.55
CA ASP A 39 0.95 3.07 5.79
C ASP A 39 -0.29 3.11 6.69
N VAL A 40 -0.54 2.04 7.44
CA VAL A 40 -1.71 1.93 8.30
C VAL A 40 -1.24 1.73 9.74
N ILE A 41 -1.63 2.65 10.61
CA ILE A 41 -1.29 2.59 12.03
C ILE A 41 -2.57 2.39 12.82
N ARG A 42 -2.56 1.38 13.69
CA ARG A 42 -3.69 1.11 14.57
C ARG A 42 -3.65 2.07 15.76
N ASP A 43 -4.84 2.48 16.20
CA ASP A 43 -4.97 3.18 17.46
C ASP A 43 -4.65 2.22 18.61
N ARG A 44 -3.65 2.57 19.41
CA ARG A 44 -3.18 1.73 20.51
C ARG A 44 -4.01 1.88 21.78
N ASN A 45 -4.83 2.90 21.85
CA ASN A 45 -5.63 3.19 23.05
C ASN A 45 -6.76 2.20 23.24
N GLN A 46 -7.31 1.68 22.13
CA GLN A 46 -8.40 0.71 22.17
C GLN A 46 -8.17 -0.36 21.12
N LEU A 47 -8.40 -1.62 21.49
CA LEU A 47 -8.29 -2.73 20.54
C LEU A 47 -9.50 -2.73 19.60
N TYR A 48 -10.69 -2.57 20.17
CA TYR A 48 -11.94 -2.48 19.41
C TYR A 48 -13.00 -1.81 20.29
N ARG A 49 -14.09 -1.43 19.67
CA ARG A 49 -15.23 -0.81 20.36
C ARG A 49 -16.52 -1.36 19.78
N GLU A 50 -17.50 -1.59 20.62
CA GLU A 50 -18.82 -1.99 20.16
C GLU A 50 -19.68 -0.76 19.93
N VAL A 51 -20.28 -0.66 18.75
CA VAL A 51 -21.17 0.42 18.38
C VAL A 51 -22.39 -0.18 17.67
N GLU A 52 -23.55 -0.07 18.30
CA GLU A 52 -24.82 -0.52 17.73
C GLU A 52 -24.80 -1.97 17.21
N GLY A 53 -24.19 -2.88 17.98
CA GLY A 53 -24.08 -4.29 17.60
C GLY A 53 -23.00 -4.59 16.58
N LYS A 54 -22.18 -3.63 16.23
CA LYS A 54 -21.05 -3.79 15.33
C LYS A 54 -19.73 -3.56 16.08
N ILE A 55 -18.69 -4.18 15.61
CA ILE A 55 -17.35 -3.99 16.15
C ILE A 55 -16.62 -2.94 15.32
N GLU A 56 -16.09 -1.94 15.99
CA GLU A 56 -15.38 -0.83 15.35
C GLU A 56 -13.89 -0.88 15.71
N ASN A 57 -13.05 -0.75 14.72
CA ASN A 57 -11.61 -0.54 14.88
C ASN A 57 -11.23 0.79 14.28
N VAL A 58 -10.34 1.51 14.96
CA VAL A 58 -9.87 2.83 14.51
C VAL A 58 -8.44 2.71 14.02
N PHE A 59 -8.19 3.25 12.83
CA PHE A 59 -6.88 3.27 12.20
C PHE A 59 -6.54 4.68 11.75
N THR A 60 -5.26 4.95 11.63
CA THR A 60 -4.77 6.15 10.98
C THR A 60 -4.04 5.75 9.71
N LEU A 61 -4.52 6.23 8.58
CA LEU A 61 -3.89 5.99 7.30
C LEU A 61 -2.89 7.10 7.03
N LYS A 62 -1.65 6.74 6.78
CA LYS A 62 -0.61 7.69 6.37
C LYS A 62 -0.43 7.58 4.87
N ILE A 63 -0.83 8.62 4.17
CA ILE A 63 -0.72 8.69 2.72
C ILE A 63 0.50 9.53 2.39
N ILE A 64 1.48 8.92 1.74
CA ILE A 64 2.73 9.57 1.39
C ILE A 64 2.71 9.83 -0.11
N ASN A 65 2.61 11.10 -0.48
CA ASN A 65 2.65 11.51 -1.89
C ASN A 65 4.08 11.87 -2.26
N LYS A 66 4.73 11.00 -3.03
CA LYS A 66 6.10 11.19 -3.50
C LYS A 66 6.15 11.86 -4.88
N ASP A 67 5.01 12.15 -5.45
CA ASP A 67 4.92 12.81 -6.74
C ASP A 67 5.17 14.31 -6.59
N GLN A 68 5.36 14.98 -7.72
CA GLN A 68 5.61 16.43 -7.76
C GLN A 68 4.33 17.25 -7.82
N ILE A 69 3.17 16.59 -7.94
CA ILE A 69 1.87 17.24 -8.00
C ILE A 69 0.97 16.70 -6.88
N ALA A 70 0.01 17.52 -6.49
CA ALA A 70 -0.99 17.11 -5.53
C ALA A 70 -1.97 16.12 -6.16
N HIS A 71 -2.41 15.13 -5.41
CA HIS A 71 -3.38 14.14 -5.86
C HIS A 71 -4.52 14.03 -4.87
N ARG A 72 -5.69 13.71 -5.41
CA ARG A 72 -6.87 13.40 -4.60
C ARG A 72 -7.08 11.89 -4.61
N TYR A 73 -7.22 11.31 -3.42
CA TYR A 73 -7.34 9.87 -3.26
C TYR A 73 -8.69 9.49 -2.69
N GLN A 74 -9.22 8.36 -3.16
CA GLN A 74 -10.38 7.69 -2.57
C GLN A 74 -9.90 6.52 -1.74
N ILE A 75 -10.52 6.32 -0.59
CA ILE A 75 -10.18 5.27 0.36
C ILE A 75 -11.26 4.22 0.36
N SER A 76 -10.85 2.94 0.33
CA SER A 76 -11.77 1.81 0.45
C SER A 76 -11.14 0.73 1.31
N VAL A 77 -11.96 -0.21 1.75
CA VAL A 77 -11.52 -1.33 2.58
C VAL A 77 -12.18 -2.60 2.10
N SER A 78 -11.46 -3.72 2.19
CA SER A 78 -11.97 -5.04 1.83
C SER A 78 -11.38 -6.10 2.76
N GLY A 79 -11.85 -7.33 2.66
CA GLY A 79 -11.31 -8.47 3.39
C GLY A 79 -12.32 -9.20 4.25
N LEU A 80 -13.33 -8.52 4.77
CA LEU A 80 -14.42 -9.12 5.54
C LEU A 80 -15.75 -8.77 4.87
N ARG A 81 -16.76 -9.55 5.24
CA ARG A 81 -18.11 -9.36 4.72
C ARG A 81 -18.74 -8.12 5.36
N ASP A 82 -19.40 -7.31 4.53
CA ASP A 82 -20.15 -6.14 4.97
C ASP A 82 -19.35 -5.17 5.85
N LEU A 83 -18.08 -4.93 5.47
CA LEU A 83 -17.29 -3.91 6.14
C LEU A 83 -17.83 -2.52 5.82
N GLU A 84 -17.90 -1.71 6.86
CA GLU A 84 -18.30 -0.32 6.74
C GLU A 84 -17.10 0.57 7.05
N LEU A 85 -16.73 1.42 6.12
CA LEU A 85 -15.64 2.37 6.29
C LEU A 85 -16.22 3.74 6.62
N ILE A 86 -15.81 4.30 7.74
CA ILE A 86 -16.26 5.62 8.17
C ILE A 86 -15.07 6.55 8.13
N VAL A 87 -15.16 7.54 7.28
CA VAL A 87 -14.13 8.57 7.12
C VAL A 87 -14.83 9.94 7.02
N ASN A 88 -14.17 10.96 7.53
CA ASN A 88 -14.78 12.30 7.60
C ASN A 88 -14.96 12.94 6.23
N THR A 89 -14.17 12.53 5.25
CA THR A 89 -14.23 13.08 3.90
C THR A 89 -14.28 11.95 2.89
N SER A 90 -15.01 12.14 1.79
CA SER A 90 -15.10 11.14 0.72
C SER A 90 -13.80 11.02 -0.07
N SER A 91 -12.98 12.05 -0.07
CA SER A 91 -11.68 12.04 -0.74
C SER A 91 -10.68 12.85 0.06
N VAL A 92 -9.40 12.53 -0.10
CA VAL A 92 -8.30 13.17 0.61
C VAL A 92 -7.34 13.77 -0.40
N ILE A 93 -6.97 15.03 -0.19
CA ILE A 93 -5.97 15.71 -1.02
C ILE A 93 -4.64 15.64 -0.30
N SER A 94 -3.62 15.15 -1.01
CA SER A 94 -2.25 15.07 -0.50
C SER A 94 -1.36 15.96 -1.34
N GLU A 95 -0.68 16.88 -0.67
CA GLU A 95 0.25 17.81 -1.31
C GLU A 95 1.52 17.09 -1.75
N PRO A 96 2.25 17.64 -2.75
CA PRO A 96 3.48 17.02 -3.21
C PRO A 96 4.51 16.87 -2.09
N GLY A 97 5.12 15.69 -2.00
CA GLY A 97 6.17 15.42 -1.04
C GLY A 97 5.72 15.42 0.42
N SER A 98 4.42 15.36 0.69
CA SER A 98 3.89 15.43 2.05
C SER A 98 3.35 14.09 2.53
N VAL A 99 3.20 13.98 3.84
CA VAL A 99 2.53 12.86 4.51
C VAL A 99 1.21 13.38 5.07
N THR A 100 0.11 12.74 4.68
CA THR A 100 -1.22 13.12 5.13
C THR A 100 -1.78 12.02 6.03
N ASP A 101 -2.14 12.39 7.24
CA ASP A 101 -2.75 11.46 8.20
C ASP A 101 -4.26 11.55 8.12
N VAL A 102 -4.92 10.40 7.90
CA VAL A 102 -6.37 10.32 7.78
C VAL A 102 -6.89 9.32 8.82
N PRO A 103 -7.59 9.78 9.84
CA PRO A 103 -8.21 8.86 10.78
C PRO A 103 -9.44 8.22 10.13
N VAL A 104 -9.56 6.91 10.24
CA VAL A 104 -10.69 6.16 9.70
C VAL A 104 -11.17 5.15 10.73
N SER A 105 -12.46 4.84 10.67
CA SER A 105 -13.05 3.78 11.49
C SER A 105 -13.61 2.71 10.58
N VAL A 106 -13.35 1.45 10.92
CA VAL A 106 -13.87 0.31 10.20
C VAL A 106 -14.80 -0.46 11.12
N ARG A 107 -16.02 -0.71 10.66
CA ARG A 107 -17.02 -1.47 11.42
C ARG A 107 -17.36 -2.77 10.71
N ALA A 108 -17.51 -3.82 11.47
CA ALA A 108 -17.92 -5.12 10.96
C ALA A 108 -19.02 -5.69 11.87
N ILE A 109 -19.89 -6.51 11.28
CA ILE A 109 -20.92 -7.20 12.04
C ILE A 109 -20.24 -8.33 12.82
N GLU A 110 -20.50 -8.38 14.12
CA GLU A 110 -19.87 -9.37 15.02
C GLU A 110 -20.04 -10.80 14.53
N ASP A 111 -21.20 -11.14 13.98
CA ASP A 111 -21.52 -12.48 13.50
C ASP A 111 -20.59 -12.96 12.37
N TYR A 112 -19.99 -12.03 11.65
CA TYR A 112 -19.07 -12.36 10.54
C TYR A 112 -17.63 -12.48 10.98
N LEU A 113 -17.33 -12.21 12.25
CA LEU A 113 -15.99 -12.32 12.79
C LEU A 113 -15.75 -13.74 13.30
N LEU A 114 -15.03 -14.52 12.54
CA LEU A 114 -14.73 -15.92 12.87
C LEU A 114 -13.47 -16.07 13.72
N LYS A 115 -12.66 -15.03 13.79
CA LYS A 115 -11.37 -15.02 14.47
C LYS A 115 -11.20 -13.75 15.28
N ARG A 116 -10.36 -13.83 16.30
CA ARG A 116 -9.99 -12.65 17.10
C ARG A 116 -9.34 -11.56 16.25
N ALA A 117 -8.56 -11.97 15.28
CA ALA A 117 -7.92 -11.06 14.34
C ALA A 117 -8.25 -11.52 12.92
N SER A 118 -8.77 -10.63 12.11
CA SER A 118 -9.10 -10.91 10.72
C SER A 118 -8.29 -9.99 9.81
N ASP A 119 -7.89 -10.51 8.66
CA ASP A 119 -7.12 -9.72 7.70
C ASP A 119 -8.04 -8.84 6.90
N ILE A 120 -7.72 -7.55 6.85
CA ILE A 120 -8.40 -6.58 6.00
C ILE A 120 -7.36 -5.83 5.18
N GLU A 121 -7.78 -5.24 4.08
CA GLU A 121 -6.92 -4.45 3.22
C GLU A 121 -7.51 -3.07 3.02
N PHE A 122 -6.68 -2.05 3.20
CA PHE A 122 -7.03 -0.69 2.84
C PHE A 122 -6.49 -0.40 1.45
N HIS A 123 -7.31 0.23 0.63
CA HIS A 123 -6.94 0.63 -0.73
C HIS A 123 -7.11 2.12 -0.87
N ILE A 124 -6.13 2.77 -1.48
CA ILE A 124 -6.25 4.16 -1.91
C ILE A 124 -5.97 4.22 -3.40
N GLN A 125 -6.68 5.09 -4.07
CA GLN A 125 -6.58 5.25 -5.52
C GLN A 125 -6.79 6.72 -5.87
N ALA A 126 -5.92 7.26 -6.74
CA ALA A 126 -6.08 8.61 -7.21
C ALA A 126 -7.32 8.74 -8.10
N VAL A 127 -8.10 9.78 -7.88
CA VAL A 127 -9.33 10.01 -8.64
C VAL A 127 -9.00 10.29 -10.10
N GLU A 128 -7.92 11.00 -10.35
CA GLU A 128 -7.50 11.44 -11.69
C GLU A 128 -6.76 10.35 -12.46
N ASP A 129 -6.10 9.43 -11.75
CA ASP A 129 -5.29 8.38 -12.34
C ASP A 129 -5.53 7.06 -11.62
N PRO A 130 -6.39 6.19 -12.18
CA PRO A 130 -6.70 4.91 -11.56
C PRO A 130 -5.51 3.97 -11.41
N GLU A 131 -4.44 4.17 -12.16
CA GLU A 131 -3.23 3.37 -12.04
C GLU A 131 -2.41 3.74 -10.80
N LEU A 132 -2.61 4.96 -10.28
CA LEU A 132 -1.95 5.43 -9.08
C LEU A 132 -2.76 4.96 -7.86
N ARG A 133 -2.36 3.84 -7.31
CA ARG A 133 -3.05 3.19 -6.20
C ARG A 133 -2.05 2.52 -5.27
N ALA A 134 -2.45 2.37 -4.03
CA ALA A 134 -1.67 1.65 -3.03
C ALA A 134 -2.59 0.82 -2.15
N THR A 135 -2.08 -0.27 -1.63
CA THR A 135 -2.82 -1.22 -0.80
C THR A 135 -1.94 -1.57 0.40
N GLU A 136 -2.54 -1.62 1.58
CA GLU A 136 -1.85 -2.02 2.80
C GLU A 136 -2.75 -2.93 3.62
N GLN A 137 -2.18 -3.99 4.16
CA GLN A 137 -2.90 -4.94 5.01
C GLN A 137 -2.93 -4.47 6.45
N ALA A 138 -4.02 -4.80 7.13
CA ALA A 138 -4.19 -4.52 8.55
C ALA A 138 -4.95 -5.66 9.20
N LYS A 139 -4.92 -5.70 10.53
CA LYS A 139 -5.67 -6.68 11.30
C LYS A 139 -6.87 -6.03 11.95
N PHE A 140 -8.04 -6.59 11.71
CA PHE A 140 -9.28 -6.20 12.37
C PHE A 140 -9.47 -7.06 13.61
N LEU A 141 -9.51 -6.44 14.77
CA LEU A 141 -9.67 -7.16 16.04
C LEU A 141 -11.12 -7.12 16.51
N GLY A 142 -11.54 -8.21 17.09
CA GLY A 142 -12.89 -8.32 17.66
C GLY A 142 -12.91 -9.21 18.89
N PRO A 143 -14.04 -9.18 19.64
CA PRO A 143 -14.23 -10.03 20.79
C PRO A 143 -14.55 -11.43 20.32
N ILE A 144 -13.63 -12.36 20.46
CA ILE A 144 -13.90 -13.75 20.11
C ILE A 144 -13.79 -14.64 21.28
N PRO A 145 -14.69 -15.61 21.33
CA PRO A 145 -14.61 -16.68 22.29
C PRO A 145 -13.37 -17.55 22.08
#